data_1cf445e127e7c4b67944eeffc503914a
#
_entry.id   1cf445e127e7c4b67944eeffc503914a
#
_cell.length_a   1.000
_cell.length_b   1.000
_cell.length_c   1.000
_cell.angle_alpha   90.00
_cell.angle_beta   90.00
_cell.angle_gamma   90.00
#
_symmetry.space_group_name_H-M   'P 1'
#
loop_
_entity.id
_entity.type
_entity.pdbx_description
1 polymer ?
#
loop_
_entity_poly.entity_id
_entity_poly.type
_entity_poly.pdbx_seq_one_letter_code
_entity_poly.pdbx_strand_id
1 'polypeptide(L)'
;AYFDWTNIGGLPVYASAGRRPSTGGAPLNFREDEPRGGTPLGSRINYQFDGITLGWHIREESTLRFCYGIGYESEWGNGSELKRPADRLDDASFYGLNWDVWDTDDMFIQATVARAKDVTDGFNGLVVIPVDPLTGQDAPAPAVLRFDPSVQVGDIDLASAVLIRHDGPFDWFISGNYMESDPTNETGVFGGLFTDPFDKPQSQDGHMYYAGIRYNVPNEKTKIGLEFNHGSKYWFNFALAEDDFLGAKTSVRGDVWEAYVTHRIRDRFVAKLDYINYQFDYSGSGWLLGAPKKLDNNPTLGFPTYDEASKWMLSISARF
;
A
#
# COMPACT_ATOMS: atom_id res chain seq x y z
N ALA A 1 -10.38 -17.32 -0.03
CA ALA A 1 -11.71 -17.58 0.55
C ALA A 1 -11.72 -17.18 2.02
N TYR A 2 -12.84 -16.66 2.51
CA TYR A 2 -13.06 -16.30 3.90
C TYR A 2 -14.53 -16.56 4.28
N PHE A 3 -14.83 -16.57 5.57
CA PHE A 3 -16.20 -16.61 6.06
C PHE A 3 -16.45 -15.47 7.04
N ASP A 4 -17.70 -15.04 7.10
CA ASP A 4 -18.19 -14.05 8.05
C ASP A 4 -19.27 -14.67 8.95
N TRP A 5 -19.14 -14.43 10.24
CA TRP A 5 -20.15 -14.76 11.23
C TRP A 5 -20.66 -13.47 11.88
N THR A 6 -21.90 -13.12 11.60
CA THR A 6 -22.51 -11.85 12.03
C THR A 6 -23.52 -12.06 13.15
N ASN A 7 -23.80 -11.01 13.93
CA ASN A 7 -24.78 -11.02 15.03
C ASN A 7 -24.51 -12.12 16.07
N ILE A 8 -23.25 -12.28 16.46
CA ILE A 8 -22.81 -13.34 17.37
C ILE A 8 -23.53 -13.23 18.72
N GLY A 9 -24.33 -14.27 19.05
CA GLY A 9 -25.09 -14.29 20.30
C GLY A 9 -26.19 -13.20 20.37
N GLY A 10 -26.64 -12.65 19.26
CA GLY A 10 -27.61 -11.56 19.22
C GLY A 10 -27.00 -10.18 19.51
N LEU A 11 -25.68 -10.09 19.61
CA LEU A 11 -24.95 -8.84 19.82
C LEU A 11 -24.55 -8.21 18.47
N PRO A 12 -24.35 -6.88 18.40
CA PRO A 12 -23.92 -6.20 17.17
C PRO A 12 -22.42 -6.39 16.92
N VAL A 13 -21.95 -7.64 16.97
CA VAL A 13 -20.56 -8.05 16.73
C VAL A 13 -20.48 -9.08 15.62
N TYR A 14 -19.35 -9.09 14.93
CA TYR A 14 -19.06 -10.10 13.92
C TYR A 14 -17.61 -10.58 14.00
N ALA A 15 -17.37 -11.75 13.45
CA ALA A 15 -16.02 -12.29 13.23
C ALA A 15 -15.89 -12.70 11.77
N SER A 16 -14.72 -12.43 11.19
CA SER A 16 -14.36 -12.87 9.85
C SER A 16 -13.01 -13.56 9.89
N ALA A 17 -12.87 -14.68 9.19
CA ALA A 17 -11.61 -15.41 9.14
C ALA A 17 -11.34 -15.97 7.75
N GLY A 18 -10.06 -15.95 7.35
CA GLY A 18 -9.57 -16.45 6.07
C GLY A 18 -8.78 -15.41 5.29
N ARG A 19 -8.56 -15.69 4.00
CA ARG A 19 -7.89 -14.77 3.07
C ARG A 19 -8.87 -13.69 2.63
N ARG A 20 -8.78 -12.53 3.29
CA ARG A 20 -9.58 -11.35 2.93
C ARG A 20 -8.77 -10.38 2.07
N PRO A 21 -9.37 -9.84 1.01
CA PRO A 21 -8.81 -8.68 0.36
C PRO A 21 -8.98 -7.45 1.28
N SER A 22 -7.90 -6.88 1.77
CA SER A 22 -7.87 -5.54 2.36
C SER A 22 -7.54 -4.53 1.26
N THR A 23 -8.37 -4.53 0.21
CA THR A 23 -8.19 -3.74 -1.02
C THR A 23 -9.40 -2.85 -1.29
N GLY A 24 -9.20 -1.78 -2.07
CA GLY A 24 -10.29 -0.86 -2.42
C GLY A 24 -10.83 -0.02 -1.26
N GLY A 25 -10.03 0.12 -0.19
CA GLY A 25 -10.37 1.00 0.94
C GLY A 25 -10.34 2.48 0.54
N ALA A 26 -11.02 3.30 1.37
CA ALA A 26 -11.00 4.74 1.18
C ALA A 26 -9.56 5.32 1.21
N PRO A 27 -9.25 6.39 0.46
CA PRO A 27 -10.05 7.04 -0.56
C PRO A 27 -9.83 6.47 -1.98
N LEU A 28 -9.10 5.36 -2.16
CA LEU A 28 -8.73 4.84 -3.49
C LEU A 28 -9.94 4.49 -4.37
N ASN A 29 -11.06 4.13 -3.76
CA ASN A 29 -12.30 3.84 -4.47
C ASN A 29 -12.88 5.05 -5.23
N PHE A 30 -12.48 6.27 -4.88
CA PHE A 30 -12.99 7.51 -5.49
C PHE A 30 -12.69 7.56 -7.00
N ARG A 31 -11.43 7.41 -7.37
CA ARG A 31 -10.97 7.48 -8.76
C ARG A 31 -11.51 6.35 -9.64
N GLU A 32 -11.84 5.21 -9.03
CA GLU A 32 -12.39 4.06 -9.75
C GLU A 32 -13.92 4.10 -9.86
N ASP A 33 -14.56 5.09 -9.25
CA ASP A 33 -16.01 5.19 -9.11
C ASP A 33 -16.65 3.91 -8.57
N GLU A 34 -15.99 3.30 -7.58
CA GLU A 34 -16.39 2.04 -6.97
C GLU A 34 -16.92 2.23 -5.55
N PRO A 35 -17.79 1.32 -5.08
CA PRO A 35 -18.14 1.28 -3.68
C PRO A 35 -16.91 1.13 -2.81
N ARG A 36 -16.90 1.79 -1.66
CA ARG A 36 -15.82 1.67 -0.68
C ARG A 36 -15.73 0.22 -0.16
N GLY A 37 -14.54 -0.36 -0.17
CA GLY A 37 -14.25 -1.60 0.52
C GLY A 37 -14.37 -1.42 2.05
N GLY A 38 -14.89 -2.41 2.75
CA GLY A 38 -15.01 -2.43 4.23
C GLY A 38 -13.68 -2.79 4.92
N THR A 39 -12.64 -2.00 4.74
CA THR A 39 -11.25 -2.31 5.05
C THR A 39 -10.53 -1.06 5.53
N PRO A 40 -9.32 -1.13 6.10
CA PRO A 40 -8.49 0.05 6.38
C PRO A 40 -8.29 0.94 5.17
N LEU A 41 -7.78 2.16 5.40
CA LEU A 41 -7.48 3.10 4.33
C LEU A 41 -6.65 2.44 3.23
N GLY A 42 -7.14 2.51 1.99
CA GLY A 42 -6.47 1.94 0.84
C GLY A 42 -5.12 2.60 0.53
N SER A 43 -4.96 3.88 0.86
CA SER A 43 -3.67 4.57 0.78
C SER A 43 -2.63 4.04 1.77
N ARG A 44 -3.05 3.28 2.78
CA ARG A 44 -2.20 2.71 3.81
C ARG A 44 -1.99 1.22 3.65
N ILE A 45 -3.10 0.50 3.45
CA ILE A 45 -3.13 -0.94 3.31
C ILE A 45 -4.00 -1.27 2.09
N ASN A 46 -3.36 -1.79 1.06
CA ASN A 46 -4.02 -2.28 -0.15
C ASN A 46 -3.39 -3.61 -0.52
N TYR A 47 -3.67 -4.64 0.29
CA TYR A 47 -3.04 -5.95 0.24
C TYR A 47 -3.99 -7.06 0.70
N GLN A 48 -3.67 -8.31 0.39
CA GLN A 48 -4.41 -9.48 0.88
C GLN A 48 -3.70 -10.11 2.08
N PHE A 49 -4.45 -10.37 3.14
CA PHE A 49 -3.95 -11.02 4.35
C PHE A 49 -4.74 -12.29 4.64
N ASP A 50 -4.04 -13.29 5.18
CA ASP A 50 -4.64 -14.44 5.84
C ASP A 50 -4.81 -14.11 7.32
N GLY A 51 -6.05 -14.01 7.80
CA GLY A 51 -6.22 -13.50 9.15
C GLY A 51 -7.65 -13.53 9.69
N ILE A 52 -7.82 -12.79 10.77
CA ILE A 52 -9.08 -12.69 11.52
C ILE A 52 -9.41 -11.21 11.72
N THR A 53 -10.68 -10.88 11.57
CA THR A 53 -11.23 -9.57 11.97
C THR A 53 -12.35 -9.79 12.96
N LEU A 54 -12.31 -9.06 14.08
CA LEU A 54 -13.40 -8.96 15.03
C LEU A 54 -13.97 -7.54 14.95
N GLY A 55 -15.25 -7.41 14.61
CA GLY A 55 -15.90 -6.13 14.43
C GLY A 55 -17.04 -5.92 15.41
N TRP A 56 -17.19 -4.69 15.87
CA TRP A 56 -18.26 -4.25 16.74
C TRP A 56 -18.94 -3.02 16.17
N HIS A 57 -20.23 -3.12 15.83
CA HIS A 57 -21.06 -1.99 15.48
C HIS A 57 -21.46 -1.25 16.76
N ILE A 58 -20.71 -0.18 17.10
CA ILE A 58 -20.94 0.64 18.30
C ILE A 58 -22.26 1.39 18.17
N ARG A 59 -22.53 1.89 16.96
CA ARG A 59 -23.74 2.56 16.50
C ARG A 59 -23.96 2.23 15.03
N GLU A 60 -25.08 2.65 14.46
CA GLU A 60 -25.39 2.49 13.06
C GLU A 60 -24.31 3.07 12.15
N GLU A 61 -23.79 4.26 12.52
CA GLU A 61 -22.77 4.98 11.75
C GLU A 61 -21.33 4.72 12.24
N SER A 62 -21.13 3.79 13.19
CA SER A 62 -19.78 3.59 13.77
C SER A 62 -19.44 2.15 14.02
N THR A 63 -18.33 1.70 13.42
CA THR A 63 -17.85 0.32 13.53
C THR A 63 -16.38 0.28 13.90
N LEU A 64 -16.04 -0.35 15.01
CA LEU A 64 -14.67 -0.64 15.44
C LEU A 64 -14.29 -2.06 15.07
N ARG A 65 -13.09 -2.24 14.53
CA ARG A 65 -12.55 -3.55 14.12
C ARG A 65 -11.19 -3.77 14.75
N PHE A 66 -10.98 -4.93 15.31
CA PHE A 66 -9.66 -5.48 15.57
C PHE A 66 -9.30 -6.44 14.44
N CYS A 67 -8.12 -6.25 13.85
CA CYS A 67 -7.62 -7.06 12.76
C CYS A 67 -6.30 -7.71 13.15
N TYR A 68 -6.14 -8.97 12.79
CA TYR A 68 -4.88 -9.70 12.86
C TYR A 68 -4.72 -10.50 11.57
N GLY A 69 -3.52 -10.52 11.00
CA GLY A 69 -3.23 -11.32 9.82
C GLY A 69 -1.74 -11.54 9.59
N ILE A 70 -1.43 -12.52 8.76
CA ILE A 70 -0.09 -12.79 8.25
C ILE A 70 0.02 -12.10 6.90
N GLY A 71 0.94 -11.13 6.81
CA GLY A 71 1.16 -10.35 5.59
C GLY A 71 2.14 -11.00 4.64
N TYR A 72 3.12 -11.72 5.18
CA TYR A 72 4.16 -12.42 4.43
C TYR A 72 4.60 -13.65 5.21
N GLU A 73 4.52 -14.82 4.57
CA GLU A 73 4.98 -16.08 5.11
C GLU A 73 6.45 -16.27 4.76
N SER A 74 7.30 -16.12 5.77
CA SER A 74 8.75 -16.23 5.62
C SER A 74 9.18 -17.68 5.41
N GLU A 75 10.13 -17.92 4.49
CA GLU A 75 10.77 -19.21 4.25
C GLU A 75 9.83 -20.37 3.86
N TRP A 76 8.60 -20.06 3.48
CA TRP A 76 7.63 -21.02 2.99
C TRP A 76 7.20 -20.64 1.58
N GLY A 77 7.79 -21.24 0.57
CA GLY A 77 7.45 -20.89 -0.79
C GLY A 77 8.16 -21.74 -1.84
N ASN A 78 7.83 -21.47 -3.09
CA ASN A 78 8.33 -22.18 -4.26
C ASN A 78 9.86 -22.13 -4.34
N GLY A 79 10.48 -23.22 -3.87
CA GLY A 79 11.90 -23.47 -4.03
C GLY A 79 12.80 -22.94 -2.93
N SER A 80 12.28 -22.47 -1.81
CA SER A 80 13.07 -22.26 -0.60
C SER A 80 13.59 -23.58 -0.07
N GLU A 81 14.77 -23.58 0.56
CA GLU A 81 15.27 -24.77 1.23
C GLU A 81 14.33 -25.17 2.37
N LEU A 82 14.12 -26.46 2.57
CA LEU A 82 13.37 -26.96 3.72
C LEU A 82 14.22 -26.79 4.98
N LYS A 83 13.90 -25.76 5.76
CA LYS A 83 14.49 -25.54 7.07
C LYS A 83 13.65 -26.19 8.17
N ARG A 84 14.29 -26.55 9.29
CA ARG A 84 13.57 -26.98 10.48
C ARG A 84 12.73 -25.83 11.02
N PRO A 85 11.55 -26.07 11.60
CA PRO A 85 10.73 -24.98 12.18
C PRO A 85 11.47 -24.05 13.14
N ALA A 86 12.42 -24.58 13.90
CA ALA A 86 13.24 -23.81 14.84
C ALA A 86 14.31 -22.91 14.16
N ASP A 87 14.59 -23.16 12.90
CA ASP A 87 15.63 -22.46 12.13
C ASP A 87 14.99 -21.50 11.11
N ARG A 88 13.66 -21.35 11.13
CA ARG A 88 12.91 -20.45 10.24
C ARG A 88 12.77 -19.08 10.84
N LEU A 89 12.68 -18.07 9.99
CA LEU A 89 12.22 -16.75 10.40
C LEU A 89 10.74 -16.79 10.77
N ASP A 90 10.33 -15.96 11.72
CA ASP A 90 8.90 -15.74 12.00
C ASP A 90 8.22 -15.06 10.81
N ASP A 91 6.95 -15.37 10.63
CA ASP A 91 6.15 -14.75 9.58
C ASP A 91 5.87 -13.27 9.90
N ALA A 92 5.98 -12.43 8.89
CA ALA A 92 5.59 -11.04 9.03
C ALA A 92 4.10 -10.93 9.32
N SER A 93 3.76 -10.57 10.54
CA SER A 93 2.39 -10.45 11.02
C SER A 93 1.93 -9.01 11.08
N PHE A 94 0.61 -8.83 11.03
CA PHE A 94 -0.03 -7.53 11.04
C PHE A 94 -1.19 -7.52 12.03
N TYR A 95 -1.23 -6.55 12.95
CA TYR A 95 -2.36 -6.39 13.85
C TYR A 95 -2.66 -4.92 14.11
N GLY A 96 -3.93 -4.63 14.36
CA GLY A 96 -4.33 -3.24 14.58
C GLY A 96 -5.81 -3.04 14.82
N LEU A 97 -6.16 -1.78 14.99
CA LEU A 97 -7.51 -1.29 15.12
C LEU A 97 -7.86 -0.43 13.91
N ASN A 98 -9.02 -0.69 13.33
CA ASN A 98 -9.63 0.12 12.30
C ASN A 98 -11.00 0.59 12.79
N TRP A 99 -11.23 1.89 12.79
CA TRP A 99 -12.46 2.49 13.31
C TRP A 99 -13.11 3.38 12.27
N ASP A 100 -14.27 2.96 11.76
CA ASP A 100 -15.20 3.86 11.09
C ASP A 100 -15.85 4.70 12.17
N VAL A 101 -15.31 5.89 12.38
CA VAL A 101 -15.76 6.82 13.42
C VAL A 101 -17.14 7.35 13.08
N TRP A 102 -17.34 7.64 11.80
CA TRP A 102 -18.59 8.17 11.24
C TRP A 102 -18.76 7.67 9.81
N ASP A 103 -19.90 7.08 9.52
CA ASP A 103 -20.24 6.50 8.20
C ASP A 103 -21.70 6.81 7.86
N THR A 104 -21.89 7.86 7.06
CA THR A 104 -23.19 8.28 6.51
C THR A 104 -23.05 8.57 5.03
N ASP A 105 -24.17 8.81 4.35
CA ASP A 105 -24.19 9.16 2.93
C ASP A 105 -23.40 10.44 2.61
N ASP A 106 -23.38 11.41 3.53
CA ASP A 106 -22.75 12.72 3.32
C ASP A 106 -21.29 12.78 3.83
N MET A 107 -20.94 11.93 4.79
CA MET A 107 -19.64 12.01 5.45
C MET A 107 -19.12 10.64 5.90
N PHE A 108 -17.85 10.39 5.64
CA PHE A 108 -17.13 9.26 6.17
C PHE A 108 -15.84 9.69 6.86
N ILE A 109 -15.63 9.19 8.08
CA ILE A 109 -14.40 9.39 8.86
C ILE A 109 -13.91 8.03 9.30
N GLN A 110 -12.67 7.69 8.94
CA GLN A 110 -12.03 6.46 9.40
C GLN A 110 -10.65 6.76 9.97
N ALA A 111 -10.30 6.04 11.04
CA ALA A 111 -8.96 6.03 11.62
C ALA A 111 -8.43 4.59 11.73
N THR A 112 -7.14 4.41 11.54
CA THR A 112 -6.47 3.12 11.66
C THR A 112 -5.17 3.29 12.42
N VAL A 113 -4.90 2.40 13.37
CA VAL A 113 -3.58 2.19 13.98
C VAL A 113 -3.21 0.73 13.87
N ALA A 114 -1.99 0.43 13.50
CA ALA A 114 -1.54 -0.94 13.31
C ALA A 114 -0.03 -1.08 13.50
N ARG A 115 0.42 -2.30 13.74
CA ARG A 115 1.83 -2.68 13.74
C ARG A 115 2.05 -3.84 12.78
N ALA A 116 3.00 -3.69 11.89
CA ALA A 116 3.60 -4.79 11.14
C ALA A 116 4.78 -5.29 11.95
N LYS A 117 4.79 -6.57 12.29
CA LYS A 117 5.78 -7.20 13.18
C LYS A 117 6.60 -8.22 12.41
N ASP A 118 7.86 -8.38 12.82
CA ASP A 118 8.79 -9.37 12.26
C ASP A 118 9.01 -9.22 10.74
N VAL A 119 9.14 -7.97 10.28
CA VAL A 119 9.41 -7.66 8.86
C VAL A 119 10.80 -8.19 8.47
N THR A 120 10.90 -8.86 7.34
CA THR A 120 12.12 -9.51 6.86
C THR A 120 12.91 -8.69 5.84
N ASP A 121 14.17 -9.06 5.62
CA ASP A 121 15.13 -8.39 4.74
C ASP A 121 14.94 -8.69 3.25
N GLY A 122 13.80 -9.15 2.82
CA GLY A 122 13.67 -9.41 1.41
C GLY A 122 12.41 -10.15 1.00
N PHE A 123 12.55 -10.82 -0.10
CA PHE A 123 11.48 -11.55 -0.76
C PHE A 123 12.04 -12.85 -1.35
N ASN A 124 11.19 -13.85 -1.47
CA ASN A 124 11.51 -15.03 -2.25
C ASN A 124 11.43 -14.69 -3.74
N GLY A 125 12.56 -14.69 -4.43
CA GLY A 125 12.55 -14.29 -5.82
C GLY A 125 13.85 -14.51 -6.57
N LEU A 126 13.80 -14.21 -7.86
CA LEU A 126 14.93 -14.23 -8.75
C LEU A 126 15.21 -12.80 -9.24
N VAL A 127 16.46 -12.37 -9.11
CA VAL A 127 16.95 -11.16 -9.73
C VAL A 127 17.80 -11.54 -10.93
N VAL A 128 17.43 -11.02 -12.09
CA VAL A 128 18.17 -11.19 -13.32
C VAL A 128 18.95 -9.90 -13.60
N ILE A 129 20.27 -10.00 -13.61
CA ILE A 129 21.15 -8.89 -13.94
C ILE A 129 21.57 -9.05 -15.40
N PRO A 130 20.96 -8.30 -16.34
CA PRO A 130 21.22 -8.47 -17.78
C PRO A 130 22.52 -7.82 -18.23
N VAL A 131 23.12 -6.97 -17.38
CA VAL A 131 24.36 -6.24 -17.69
C VAL A 131 25.48 -6.67 -16.75
N ASP A 132 26.71 -6.60 -17.24
CA ASP A 132 27.88 -6.74 -16.40
C ASP A 132 27.96 -5.54 -15.43
N PRO A 133 27.87 -5.74 -14.11
CA PRO A 133 27.86 -4.65 -13.14
C PRO A 133 29.17 -3.87 -13.08
N LEU A 134 30.27 -4.43 -13.63
CA LEU A 134 31.58 -3.77 -13.67
C LEU A 134 31.77 -2.90 -14.91
N THR A 135 31.22 -3.31 -16.04
CA THR A 135 31.40 -2.63 -17.32
C THR A 135 30.16 -1.88 -17.80
N GLY A 136 28.97 -2.16 -17.23
CA GLY A 136 27.70 -1.60 -17.67
C GLY A 136 27.25 -2.05 -19.06
N GLN A 137 27.94 -3.03 -19.66
CA GLN A 137 27.59 -3.57 -20.97
C GLN A 137 26.69 -4.82 -20.83
N ASP A 138 25.96 -5.13 -21.88
CA ASP A 138 25.15 -6.34 -21.93
C ASP A 138 26.03 -7.58 -21.67
N ALA A 139 25.67 -8.33 -20.63
CA ALA A 139 26.39 -9.56 -20.32
C ALA A 139 26.04 -10.64 -21.36
N PRO A 140 27.03 -11.41 -21.85
CA PRO A 140 26.78 -12.51 -22.78
C PRO A 140 25.91 -13.63 -22.20
N ALA A 141 25.81 -13.69 -20.85
CA ALA A 141 24.85 -14.48 -20.12
C ALA A 141 24.40 -13.68 -18.89
N PRO A 142 23.08 -13.43 -18.68
CA PRO A 142 22.62 -12.72 -17.53
C PRO A 142 22.95 -13.51 -16.25
N ALA A 143 23.40 -12.80 -15.21
CA ALA A 143 23.51 -13.39 -13.88
C ALA A 143 22.11 -13.53 -13.28
N VAL A 144 21.75 -14.73 -12.84
CA VAL A 144 20.49 -15.00 -12.16
C VAL A 144 20.82 -15.28 -10.70
N LEU A 145 20.34 -14.40 -9.82
CA LEU A 145 20.51 -14.52 -8.38
C LEU A 145 19.17 -14.87 -7.75
N ARG A 146 19.18 -15.88 -6.91
CA ARG A 146 18.02 -16.21 -6.07
C ARG A 146 18.20 -15.57 -4.72
N PHE A 147 17.14 -14.98 -4.21
CA PHE A 147 17.08 -14.40 -2.88
C PHE A 147 15.97 -15.06 -2.07
N ASP A 148 16.30 -15.38 -0.85
CA ASP A 148 15.36 -15.79 0.21
C ASP A 148 15.59 -14.87 1.42
N PRO A 149 14.57 -14.55 2.21
CA PRO A 149 14.74 -13.79 3.45
C PRO A 149 15.75 -14.47 4.36
N SER A 150 16.60 -13.67 5.00
CA SER A 150 17.69 -14.17 5.85
C SER A 150 17.65 -13.68 7.28
N VAL A 151 17.11 -12.48 7.51
CA VAL A 151 17.02 -11.86 8.84
C VAL A 151 15.73 -11.05 8.99
N GLN A 152 15.30 -10.87 10.21
CA GLN A 152 14.22 -9.94 10.58
C GLN A 152 14.81 -8.56 10.83
N VAL A 153 14.36 -7.57 10.07
CA VAL A 153 14.91 -6.21 10.09
C VAL A 153 14.18 -5.27 11.05
N GLY A 154 13.02 -5.66 11.56
CA GLY A 154 12.29 -4.88 12.56
C GLY A 154 10.78 -4.86 12.38
N ASP A 155 10.16 -3.91 13.08
CA ASP A 155 8.73 -3.68 13.11
C ASP A 155 8.41 -2.29 12.53
N ILE A 156 7.14 -2.08 12.13
CA ILE A 156 6.66 -0.77 11.64
C ILE A 156 5.34 -0.44 12.30
N ASP A 157 5.29 0.68 13.01
CA ASP A 157 4.06 1.26 13.56
C ASP A 157 3.40 2.18 12.56
N LEU A 158 2.08 2.13 12.50
CA LEU A 158 1.27 2.78 11.49
C LEU A 158 0.09 3.52 12.12
N ALA A 159 -0.14 4.76 11.68
CA ALA A 159 -1.34 5.52 12.01
C ALA A 159 -1.86 6.23 10.77
N SER A 160 -3.18 6.26 10.58
CA SER A 160 -3.79 6.95 9.45
C SER A 160 -5.22 7.39 9.74
N ALA A 161 -5.65 8.45 9.07
CA ALA A 161 -7.02 8.93 9.12
C ALA A 161 -7.45 9.50 7.76
N VAL A 162 -8.75 9.40 7.47
CA VAL A 162 -9.37 10.01 6.29
C VAL A 162 -10.69 10.65 6.68
N LEU A 163 -10.99 11.80 6.07
CA LEU A 163 -12.30 12.42 6.00
C LEU A 163 -12.72 12.49 4.54
N ILE A 164 -13.91 11.99 4.23
CA ILE A 164 -14.56 12.11 2.94
C ILE A 164 -15.87 12.87 3.12
N ARG A 165 -16.17 13.78 2.20
CA ARG A 165 -17.42 14.57 2.19
C ARG A 165 -18.07 14.53 0.82
N HIS A 166 -19.41 14.53 0.84
CA HIS A 166 -20.27 14.69 -0.32
C HIS A 166 -21.06 15.99 -0.16
N ASP A 167 -20.64 17.06 -0.85
CA ASP A 167 -21.22 18.39 -0.74
C ASP A 167 -21.84 18.81 -2.09
N GLY A 168 -23.10 18.46 -2.30
CA GLY A 168 -23.82 18.72 -3.55
C GLY A 168 -23.15 18.04 -4.75
N PRO A 169 -22.71 18.81 -5.77
CA PRO A 169 -22.04 18.21 -6.93
C PRO A 169 -20.58 17.84 -6.68
N PHE A 170 -20.02 18.17 -5.51
CA PHE A 170 -18.63 17.93 -5.19
C PHE A 170 -18.48 16.84 -4.14
N ASP A 171 -17.61 15.91 -4.45
CA ASP A 171 -17.06 14.97 -3.48
C ASP A 171 -15.60 15.34 -3.23
N TRP A 172 -15.15 15.32 -1.99
CA TRP A 172 -13.76 15.58 -1.67
C TRP A 172 -13.29 14.78 -0.48
N PHE A 173 -11.98 14.60 -0.39
CA PHE A 173 -11.36 13.93 0.76
C PHE A 173 -10.02 14.55 1.12
N ILE A 174 -9.66 14.35 2.38
CA ILE A 174 -8.32 14.56 2.91
C ILE A 174 -7.92 13.35 3.74
N SER A 175 -6.67 12.92 3.61
CA SER A 175 -6.11 11.80 4.37
C SER A 175 -4.70 12.13 4.84
N GLY A 176 -4.41 11.76 6.09
CA GLY A 176 -3.08 11.83 6.67
C GLY A 176 -2.62 10.44 7.11
N ASN A 177 -1.35 10.14 6.87
CA ASN A 177 -0.73 8.86 7.19
C ASN A 177 0.62 9.09 7.84
N TYR A 178 0.95 8.31 8.86
CA TYR A 178 2.21 8.33 9.60
C TYR A 178 2.72 6.92 9.80
N MET A 179 4.01 6.76 9.75
CA MET A 179 4.68 5.51 10.13
C MET A 179 5.94 5.80 10.93
N GLU A 180 6.30 4.87 11.80
CA GLU A 180 7.56 4.84 12.52
C GLU A 180 8.16 3.44 12.43
N SER A 181 9.45 3.34 12.13
CA SER A 181 10.17 2.09 12.09
C SER A 181 10.86 1.80 13.43
N ASP A 182 10.78 0.56 13.86
CA ASP A 182 11.47 0.03 15.05
C ASP A 182 12.44 -1.07 14.58
N PRO A 183 13.65 -0.69 14.06
CA PRO A 183 14.57 -1.62 13.45
C PRO A 183 15.27 -2.49 14.47
N THR A 184 15.55 -3.75 14.11
CA THR A 184 16.54 -4.58 14.80
C THR A 184 17.96 -4.08 14.49
N ASN A 185 18.98 -4.74 15.06
CA ASN A 185 20.37 -4.47 14.68
C ASN A 185 20.83 -5.29 13.45
N GLU A 186 19.91 -6.05 12.84
CA GLU A 186 20.21 -6.94 11.74
C GLU A 186 20.07 -6.22 10.39
N THR A 187 20.96 -6.52 9.46
CA THR A 187 20.91 -6.06 8.08
C THR A 187 21.17 -7.22 7.14
N GLY A 188 20.36 -7.35 6.10
CA GLY A 188 20.56 -8.32 5.03
C GLY A 188 21.36 -7.76 3.85
N VAL A 189 21.34 -8.46 2.74
CA VAL A 189 22.04 -8.08 1.51
C VAL A 189 21.59 -6.71 0.98
N PHE A 190 20.31 -6.39 1.13
CA PHE A 190 19.73 -5.12 0.69
C PHE A 190 19.69 -4.05 1.78
N GLY A 191 20.34 -4.29 2.92
CA GLY A 191 20.31 -3.42 4.09
C GLY A 191 19.29 -3.86 5.12
N GLY A 192 19.10 -3.02 6.13
CA GLY A 192 18.06 -3.13 7.14
C GLY A 192 16.88 -2.23 6.84
N LEU A 193 15.97 -2.13 7.80
CA LEU A 193 14.79 -1.28 7.70
C LEU A 193 15.22 0.19 7.53
N PHE A 194 15.01 0.74 6.32
CA PHE A 194 15.46 2.08 5.89
C PHE A 194 16.94 2.38 6.12
N THR A 195 17.79 1.36 6.14
CA THR A 195 19.22 1.47 6.49
C THR A 195 20.06 0.72 5.47
N ASP A 196 21.17 1.33 5.02
CA ASP A 196 22.10 0.69 4.09
C ASP A 196 22.80 -0.52 4.71
N PRO A 197 23.32 -1.49 3.92
CA PRO A 197 23.82 -2.78 4.42
C PRO A 197 24.91 -2.70 5.49
N PHE A 198 25.72 -1.64 5.52
CA PHE A 198 26.85 -1.51 6.44
C PHE A 198 26.64 -0.42 7.50
N ASP A 199 25.47 0.21 7.50
CA ASP A 199 25.14 1.26 8.44
C ASP A 199 24.42 0.68 9.67
N LYS A 200 24.51 1.39 10.79
CA LYS A 200 23.78 1.02 12.00
C LYS A 200 22.31 1.39 11.87
N PRO A 201 21.38 0.44 12.00
CA PRO A 201 19.95 0.72 11.96
C PRO A 201 19.52 1.73 13.02
N GLN A 202 18.62 2.63 12.62
CA GLN A 202 18.01 3.66 13.47
C GLN A 202 16.53 3.79 13.11
N SER A 203 15.72 4.11 14.12
CA SER A 203 14.31 4.42 13.89
C SER A 203 14.18 5.63 12.95
N GLN A 204 13.24 5.51 12.02
CA GLN A 204 12.90 6.53 11.04
C GLN A 204 11.39 6.74 11.03
N ASP A 205 10.97 7.98 10.81
CA ASP A 205 9.55 8.31 10.62
C ASP A 205 9.24 8.74 9.19
N GLY A 206 8.05 8.41 8.76
CA GLY A 206 7.55 8.77 7.45
C GLY A 206 6.09 9.22 7.52
N HIS A 207 5.72 10.13 6.64
CA HIS A 207 4.35 10.61 6.54
C HIS A 207 3.93 10.78 5.08
N MET A 208 2.61 10.74 4.85
CA MET A 208 2.01 11.00 3.56
C MET A 208 0.70 11.74 3.73
N TYR A 209 0.51 12.78 2.92
CA TYR A 209 -0.76 13.49 2.78
C TYR A 209 -1.39 13.13 1.43
N TYR A 210 -2.71 12.93 1.43
CA TYR A 210 -3.45 12.61 0.23
C TYR A 210 -4.79 13.34 0.24
N ALA A 211 -5.05 14.09 -0.81
CA ALA A 211 -6.27 14.85 -0.96
C ALA A 211 -6.83 14.72 -2.38
N GLY A 212 -8.11 14.84 -2.52
CA GLY A 212 -8.77 14.81 -3.82
C GLY A 212 -10.09 15.54 -3.81
N ILE A 213 -10.49 15.98 -5.00
CA ILE A 213 -11.80 16.56 -5.26
C ILE A 213 -12.35 15.98 -6.57
N ARG A 214 -13.65 15.70 -6.59
CA ARG A 214 -14.35 15.17 -7.75
C ARG A 214 -15.64 15.96 -7.97
N TYR A 215 -15.84 16.41 -9.18
CA TYR A 215 -17.07 17.07 -9.63
C TYR A 215 -17.98 16.07 -10.34
N ASN A 216 -19.19 15.92 -9.83
CA ASN A 216 -20.24 15.11 -10.42
C ASN A 216 -21.01 15.98 -11.43
N VAL A 217 -20.79 15.72 -12.74
CA VAL A 217 -21.46 16.49 -13.81
C VAL A 217 -22.96 16.22 -13.74
N PRO A 218 -23.83 17.23 -13.96
CA PRO A 218 -25.28 17.09 -13.84
C PRO A 218 -25.95 16.03 -14.75
N ASN A 219 -25.21 15.41 -15.66
CA ASN A 219 -25.69 14.29 -16.48
C ASN A 219 -25.74 12.94 -15.72
N GLU A 220 -25.31 12.92 -14.42
CA GLU A 220 -25.25 11.75 -13.53
C GLU A 220 -24.38 10.58 -14.03
N LYS A 221 -23.67 10.76 -15.15
CA LYS A 221 -22.86 9.70 -15.78
C LYS A 221 -21.37 10.03 -15.80
N THR A 222 -21.03 11.30 -15.70
CA THR A 222 -19.65 11.76 -15.84
C THR A 222 -19.16 12.38 -14.55
N LYS A 223 -17.96 12.00 -14.14
CA LYS A 223 -17.28 12.60 -13.00
C LYS A 223 -15.87 13.01 -13.41
N ILE A 224 -15.43 14.16 -12.91
CA ILE A 224 -14.10 14.72 -13.20
C ILE A 224 -13.39 14.90 -11.88
N GLY A 225 -12.22 14.31 -11.72
CA GLY A 225 -11.47 14.35 -10.47
C GLY A 225 -10.06 14.86 -10.62
N LEU A 226 -9.55 15.41 -9.53
CA LEU A 226 -8.17 15.81 -9.34
C LEU A 226 -7.71 15.33 -7.96
N GLU A 227 -6.57 14.66 -7.92
CA GLU A 227 -5.99 14.13 -6.68
C GLU A 227 -4.52 14.51 -6.58
N PHE A 228 -4.06 14.67 -5.36
CA PHE A 228 -2.67 14.95 -5.02
C PHE A 228 -2.25 14.15 -3.82
N ASN A 229 -1.06 13.54 -3.86
CA ASN A 229 -0.41 13.00 -2.68
C ASN A 229 1.06 13.36 -2.62
N HIS A 230 1.57 13.48 -1.39
CA HIS A 230 2.97 13.71 -1.07
C HIS A 230 3.45 12.70 -0.04
N GLY A 231 4.53 12.01 -0.33
CA GLY A 231 5.21 11.10 0.61
C GLY A 231 6.59 11.61 0.99
N SER A 232 6.89 11.59 2.30
CA SER A 232 8.19 12.02 2.83
C SER A 232 9.31 11.02 2.51
N LYS A 233 10.56 11.36 2.85
CA LYS A 233 11.77 10.56 2.59
C LYS A 233 11.65 9.09 3.01
N TYR A 234 11.14 8.81 4.19
CA TYR A 234 11.03 7.44 4.73
C TYR A 234 9.63 6.87 4.63
N TRP A 235 8.78 7.50 3.80
CA TRP A 235 7.43 7.01 3.61
C TRP A 235 7.40 5.59 3.04
N PHE A 236 6.55 4.77 3.64
CA PHE A 236 6.24 3.41 3.21
C PHE A 236 4.79 3.05 3.57
N ASN A 237 4.14 2.28 2.71
CA ASN A 237 2.82 1.72 2.94
C ASN A 237 2.75 0.28 2.41
N PHE A 238 1.71 -0.45 2.80
CA PHE A 238 1.44 -1.81 2.34
C PHE A 238 0.42 -1.79 1.19
N ALA A 239 0.77 -1.16 0.08
CA ALA A 239 -0.11 -0.96 -1.09
C ALA A 239 0.32 -1.78 -2.31
N LEU A 240 0.64 -3.06 -2.12
CA LEU A 240 1.19 -3.94 -3.17
C LEU A 240 0.13 -4.51 -4.12
N ALA A 241 -1.17 -4.32 -3.83
CA ALA A 241 -2.25 -4.85 -4.67
C ALA A 241 -2.63 -3.92 -5.83
N GLU A 242 -1.97 -2.79 -6.01
CA GLU A 242 -2.17 -1.95 -7.18
C GLU A 242 -1.39 -2.53 -8.36
N ASP A 243 -2.12 -2.91 -9.41
CA ASP A 243 -1.56 -3.35 -10.69
C ASP A 243 -1.18 -2.10 -11.51
N ASP A 244 -0.07 -1.51 -11.16
CA ASP A 244 0.45 -0.30 -11.78
C ASP A 244 1.87 -0.48 -12.28
N PHE A 245 2.14 -0.02 -13.51
CA PHE A 245 3.45 -0.13 -14.17
C PHE A 245 4.57 0.59 -13.40
N LEU A 246 4.23 1.70 -12.73
CA LEU A 246 5.18 2.52 -11.96
C LEU A 246 5.08 2.28 -10.45
N GLY A 247 4.27 1.29 -10.05
CA GLY A 247 3.93 1.04 -8.66
C GLY A 247 2.79 1.92 -8.13
N ALA A 248 2.36 1.66 -6.91
CA ALA A 248 1.26 2.38 -6.29
C ALA A 248 1.61 3.88 -6.11
N LYS A 249 0.77 4.77 -6.65
CA LYS A 249 1.00 6.22 -6.54
C LYS A 249 1.13 6.67 -5.08
N THR A 250 0.41 6.04 -4.17
CA THR A 250 0.44 6.35 -2.73
C THR A 250 1.70 5.88 -2.02
N SER A 251 2.56 5.10 -2.69
CA SER A 251 3.85 4.65 -2.15
C SER A 251 5.01 5.59 -2.51
N VAL A 252 4.77 6.62 -3.32
CA VAL A 252 5.80 7.52 -3.84
C VAL A 252 6.41 8.36 -2.71
N ARG A 253 7.73 8.50 -2.74
CA ARG A 253 8.52 9.44 -1.92
C ARG A 253 8.77 10.69 -2.72
N GLY A 254 7.85 11.63 -2.65
CA GLY A 254 7.75 12.82 -3.49
C GLY A 254 6.30 13.15 -3.78
N ASP A 255 6.02 13.82 -4.88
CA ASP A 255 4.72 14.35 -5.24
C ASP A 255 4.07 13.54 -6.36
N VAL A 256 2.76 13.33 -6.27
CA VAL A 256 1.97 12.73 -7.36
C VAL A 256 0.70 13.54 -7.59
N TRP A 257 0.45 13.87 -8.86
CA TRP A 257 -0.77 14.49 -9.33
C TRP A 257 -1.52 13.52 -10.25
N GLU A 258 -2.82 13.36 -10.02
CA GLU A 258 -3.70 12.59 -10.91
C GLU A 258 -4.90 13.43 -11.30
N ALA A 259 -5.18 13.49 -12.60
CA ALA A 259 -6.41 14.04 -13.14
C ALA A 259 -7.15 12.95 -13.91
N TYR A 260 -8.45 12.78 -13.65
CA TYR A 260 -9.22 11.74 -14.31
C TYR A 260 -10.63 12.15 -14.68
N VAL A 261 -11.18 11.43 -15.65
CA VAL A 261 -12.59 11.49 -16.03
C VAL A 261 -13.12 10.07 -16.03
N THR A 262 -14.20 9.83 -15.30
CA THR A 262 -14.98 8.60 -15.38
C THR A 262 -16.30 8.87 -16.10
N HIS A 263 -16.72 7.94 -16.95
CA HIS A 263 -17.99 8.03 -17.66
C HIS A 263 -18.72 6.69 -17.63
N ARG A 264 -19.93 6.67 -17.06
CA ARG A 264 -20.80 5.50 -17.06
C ARG A 264 -21.48 5.37 -18.43
N ILE A 265 -20.99 4.43 -19.24
CA ILE A 265 -21.53 4.15 -20.58
C ILE A 265 -22.91 3.51 -20.45
N ARG A 266 -23.03 2.54 -19.55
CA ARG A 266 -24.27 1.83 -19.14
C ARG A 266 -24.16 1.42 -17.68
N ASP A 267 -25.23 0.89 -17.09
CA ASP A 267 -25.29 0.55 -15.67
C ASP A 267 -24.13 -0.35 -15.18
N ARG A 268 -23.55 -1.15 -16.07
CA ARG A 268 -22.48 -2.09 -15.74
C ARG A 268 -21.12 -1.75 -16.38
N PHE A 269 -21.05 -0.68 -17.19
CA PHE A 269 -19.83 -0.33 -17.91
C PHE A 269 -19.41 1.10 -17.60
N VAL A 270 -18.20 1.24 -17.07
CA VAL A 270 -17.58 2.52 -16.76
C VAL A 270 -16.29 2.64 -17.56
N ALA A 271 -16.15 3.70 -18.34
CA ALA A 271 -14.88 4.10 -18.94
C ALA A 271 -14.18 5.10 -18.04
N LYS A 272 -12.87 5.00 -17.91
CA LYS A 272 -12.01 5.95 -17.19
C LYS A 272 -10.83 6.32 -18.07
N LEU A 273 -10.58 7.62 -18.19
CA LEU A 273 -9.34 8.18 -18.71
C LEU A 273 -8.65 8.91 -17.59
N ASP A 274 -7.39 8.58 -17.33
CA ASP A 274 -6.57 9.29 -16.36
C ASP A 274 -5.20 9.68 -16.90
N TYR A 275 -4.66 10.73 -16.27
CA TYR A 275 -3.30 11.19 -16.41
C TYR A 275 -2.69 11.27 -15.02
N ILE A 276 -1.54 10.63 -14.82
CA ILE A 276 -0.79 10.68 -13.56
C ILE A 276 0.62 11.19 -13.85
N ASN A 277 1.06 12.18 -13.09
CA ASN A 277 2.43 12.69 -13.06
C ASN A 277 3.07 12.36 -11.71
N TYR A 278 4.22 11.73 -11.75
CA TYR A 278 5.03 11.32 -10.61
C TYR A 278 6.28 12.17 -10.56
N GLN A 279 6.58 12.76 -9.41
CA GLN A 279 7.81 13.48 -9.10
C GLN A 279 8.45 12.79 -7.90
N PHE A 280 9.57 12.10 -8.13
CA PHE A 280 10.28 11.33 -7.11
C PHE A 280 11.38 12.17 -6.50
N ASP A 281 11.28 12.52 -5.22
CA ASP A 281 12.34 13.19 -4.47
C ASP A 281 13.40 12.20 -3.99
N TYR A 282 12.99 10.98 -3.64
CA TYR A 282 13.86 9.95 -3.08
C TYR A 282 13.64 8.58 -3.75
N SER A 283 14.71 7.81 -3.78
CA SER A 283 14.71 6.43 -4.27
C SER A 283 13.91 5.49 -3.39
N GLY A 284 13.57 4.31 -3.94
CA GLY A 284 12.97 3.22 -3.17
C GLY A 284 11.51 3.43 -2.78
N SER A 285 10.72 4.21 -3.56
CA SER A 285 9.27 4.31 -3.38
C SER A 285 8.63 2.92 -3.34
N GLY A 286 7.83 2.64 -2.28
CA GLY A 286 7.24 1.33 -2.05
C GLY A 286 8.21 0.25 -1.56
N TRP A 287 9.44 0.59 -1.23
CA TRP A 287 10.47 -0.33 -0.74
C TRP A 287 10.96 0.07 0.66
N LEU A 288 11.18 -0.90 1.52
CA LEU A 288 11.50 -0.67 2.95
C LEU A 288 12.97 -0.93 3.32
N LEU A 289 13.75 -1.58 2.44
CA LEU A 289 15.15 -1.91 2.70
C LEU A 289 16.09 -0.87 2.09
N GLY A 290 17.18 -0.59 2.79
CA GLY A 290 18.14 0.43 2.38
C GLY A 290 17.66 1.86 2.64
N ALA A 291 18.60 2.78 2.83
CA ALA A 291 18.30 4.18 3.07
C ALA A 291 17.87 4.89 1.77
N PRO A 292 16.75 5.63 1.76
CA PRO A 292 16.35 6.40 0.60
C PRO A 292 17.38 7.47 0.22
N LYS A 293 17.75 7.52 -1.06
CA LYS A 293 18.70 8.51 -1.60
C LYS A 293 17.95 9.59 -2.35
N LYS A 294 18.40 10.84 -2.22
CA LYS A 294 17.82 11.94 -2.99
C LYS A 294 18.10 11.75 -4.48
N LEU A 295 17.08 11.94 -5.30
CA LEU A 295 17.18 11.84 -6.76
C LEU A 295 17.50 13.22 -7.34
N ASP A 296 18.77 13.57 -7.37
CA ASP A 296 19.30 14.83 -7.91
C ASP A 296 20.46 14.55 -8.88
N ASN A 297 20.18 13.85 -9.96
CA ASN A 297 21.13 13.48 -11.02
C ASN A 297 22.26 12.51 -10.60
N ASN A 298 22.15 11.85 -9.45
CA ASN A 298 23.11 10.84 -9.04
C ASN A 298 22.65 9.45 -9.43
N PRO A 299 23.40 8.70 -10.26
CA PRO A 299 23.06 7.32 -10.57
C PRO A 299 23.11 6.46 -9.30
N THR A 300 22.07 5.71 -9.02
CA THR A 300 22.07 4.74 -7.93
C THR A 300 22.65 3.42 -8.44
N LEU A 301 23.75 2.97 -7.83
CA LEU A 301 24.47 1.75 -8.23
C LEU A 301 24.89 1.74 -9.73
N GLY A 302 25.17 2.92 -10.31
CA GLY A 302 25.58 3.03 -11.71
C GLY A 302 24.43 2.95 -12.73
N PHE A 303 23.19 2.79 -12.29
CA PHE A 303 22.01 2.82 -13.16
C PHE A 303 21.45 4.24 -13.26
N PRO A 304 20.91 4.65 -14.43
CA PRO A 304 20.21 5.91 -14.55
C PRO A 304 19.02 5.93 -13.62
N THR A 305 18.84 7.04 -12.90
CA THR A 305 17.67 7.27 -12.06
C THR A 305 16.78 8.30 -12.72
N TYR A 306 15.49 8.11 -12.62
CA TYR A 306 14.49 9.06 -13.11
C TYR A 306 13.79 9.68 -11.90
N ASP A 307 13.71 10.99 -11.88
CA ASP A 307 13.02 11.79 -10.87
C ASP A 307 11.61 12.18 -11.28
N GLU A 308 11.25 11.96 -12.54
CA GLU A 308 9.91 12.21 -13.06
C GLU A 308 9.42 11.06 -13.96
N ALA A 309 8.13 10.75 -13.85
CA ALA A 309 7.45 9.87 -14.76
C ALA A 309 5.99 10.34 -14.97
N SER A 310 5.43 10.06 -16.13
CA SER A 310 4.01 10.30 -16.37
C SER A 310 3.38 9.18 -17.17
N LYS A 311 2.09 8.97 -16.97
CA LYS A 311 1.33 7.99 -17.75
C LYS A 311 -0.06 8.49 -18.09
N TRP A 312 -0.57 8.01 -19.20
CA TRP A 312 -1.97 8.06 -19.59
C TRP A 312 -2.55 6.65 -19.55
N MET A 313 -3.73 6.49 -18.99
CA MET A 313 -4.42 5.21 -18.95
C MET A 313 -5.88 5.39 -19.38
N LEU A 314 -6.33 4.52 -20.30
CA LEU A 314 -7.72 4.37 -20.66
C LEU A 314 -8.17 2.97 -20.26
N SER A 315 -9.18 2.88 -19.40
CA SER A 315 -9.75 1.61 -18.96
C SER A 315 -11.26 1.55 -19.17
N ILE A 316 -11.77 0.34 -19.32
CA ILE A 316 -13.20 0.04 -19.33
C ILE A 316 -13.43 -1.07 -18.32
N SER A 317 -14.16 -0.77 -17.26
CA SER A 317 -14.55 -1.72 -16.22
C SER A 317 -15.96 -2.25 -16.47
N ALA A 318 -16.13 -3.55 -16.28
CA ALA A 318 -17.45 -4.20 -16.32
C ALA A 318 -17.78 -4.74 -14.92
N ARG A 319 -18.98 -4.44 -14.42
CA ARG A 319 -19.48 -4.87 -13.11
C ARG A 319 -20.63 -5.87 -13.30
N PHE A 320 -20.52 -7.02 -12.65
CA PHE A 320 -21.48 -8.13 -12.76
C PHE A 320 -22.16 -8.43 -11.42
#